data_df8357bf4bd3a50fc6470e23cd6e8917
#
_entry.id   df8357bf4bd3a50fc6470e23cd6e8917
#
_cell.length_a   1.000
_cell.length_b   1.000
_cell.length_c   1.000
_cell.angle_alpha   90.00
_cell.angle_beta   90.00
_cell.angle_gamma   90.00
#
_symmetry.space_group_name_H-M   'P 1'
#
loop_
_entity.id
_entity.type
_entity.pdbx_description
1 polymer ?
#
loop_
_entity_poly.entity_id
_entity_poly.type
_entity_poly.pdbx_seq_one_letter_code
_entity_poly.pdbx_strand_id
1 'polypeptide(L)'
;MFSVLLGLIGCRVDSPDDRLRAQVLGFAINSLSQGIAYFHAGGELMRSKSMDRNSFDSGDWFNRIDWSGKSHAFGSGLPPAAENGKDYASMLPLLNQPLVRPKPEHIARSLRSFLDWVHIRRSIPELRLESAKAVQKQLKFLDFDILGQTQRAFDPSKSQLLIAAHIAANRDNHQTHSKAKLDSPTYRGIAFMVNGSFETQRIRINALKGRTLSLHPRLKASAASEPRDTDRPAWDAKRGVLTIPRQSALLFFDKD
;
A
#
# COMPACT_ATOMS: atom_id res chain seq x y z
N MET A 1 0.15 9.91 -11.29
CA MET A 1 0.10 9.33 -9.94
C MET A 1 1.47 9.36 -9.26
N PHE A 2 2.53 8.86 -9.89
CA PHE A 2 3.90 8.87 -9.33
C PHE A 2 4.42 10.29 -8.99
N SER A 3 4.13 11.30 -9.82
CA SER A 3 4.52 12.69 -9.58
C SER A 3 3.67 13.40 -8.52
N VAL A 4 2.41 13.00 -8.34
CA VAL A 4 1.53 13.55 -7.30
C VAL A 4 1.92 13.01 -5.92
N LEU A 5 2.33 11.74 -5.82
CA LEU A 5 2.88 11.19 -4.59
C LEU A 5 4.17 11.89 -4.15
N LEU A 6 5.00 12.34 -5.09
CA LEU A 6 6.21 13.13 -4.79
C LEU A 6 5.90 14.48 -4.14
N GLY A 7 4.79 15.13 -4.53
CA GLY A 7 4.35 16.39 -3.94
C GLY A 7 3.66 16.25 -2.58
N LEU A 8 2.99 15.11 -2.35
CA LEU A 8 2.21 14.87 -1.13
C LEU A 8 3.04 14.27 0.03
N ILE A 9 4.11 13.54 -0.27
CA ILE A 9 4.93 12.84 0.74
C ILE A 9 6.15 13.67 1.17
N GLY A 10 6.20 14.96 0.82
CA GLY A 10 7.25 15.88 1.29
C GLY A 10 8.67 15.31 1.20
N CYS A 11 9.37 15.61 0.15
CA CYS A 11 10.84 15.68 -0.03
C CYS A 11 11.80 14.63 0.60
N ARG A 12 11.33 13.55 1.23
CA ARG A 12 12.19 12.55 1.89
C ARG A 12 12.25 11.19 1.19
N VAL A 13 11.79 11.10 -0.03
CA VAL A 13 11.85 9.84 -0.79
C VAL A 13 13.16 9.78 -1.55
N ASP A 14 14.19 9.35 -0.88
CA ASP A 14 15.57 9.46 -1.34
C ASP A 14 16.00 8.34 -2.30
N SER A 15 15.27 7.22 -2.37
CA SER A 15 15.65 6.09 -3.20
C SER A 15 14.50 5.57 -4.08
N PRO A 16 14.82 4.89 -5.21
CA PRO A 16 13.82 4.21 -6.02
C PRO A 16 13.05 3.13 -5.23
N ASP A 17 13.68 2.48 -4.26
CA ASP A 17 13.04 1.50 -3.38
C ASP A 17 11.97 2.16 -2.48
N ASP A 18 12.24 3.33 -1.90
CA ASP A 18 11.25 4.05 -1.08
C ASP A 18 10.05 4.50 -1.91
N ARG A 19 10.27 4.91 -3.15
CA ARG A 19 9.20 5.25 -4.10
C ARG A 19 8.36 4.05 -4.48
N LEU A 20 9.01 2.91 -4.69
CA LEU A 20 8.31 1.65 -4.91
C LEU A 20 7.45 1.28 -3.71
N ARG A 21 7.96 1.40 -2.48
CA ARG A 21 7.18 1.15 -1.25
C ARG A 21 5.96 2.05 -1.16
N ALA A 22 6.13 3.35 -1.41
CA ALA A 22 5.01 4.29 -1.40
C ALA A 22 3.95 3.94 -2.46
N GLN A 23 4.38 3.50 -3.65
CA GLN A 23 3.47 3.04 -4.71
C GLN A 23 2.72 1.77 -4.28
N VAL A 24 3.42 0.78 -3.73
CA VAL A 24 2.85 -0.47 -3.23
C VAL A 24 1.88 -0.21 -2.07
N LEU A 25 2.22 0.71 -1.18
CA LEU A 25 1.34 1.13 -0.09
C LEU A 25 0.03 1.72 -0.62
N GLY A 26 0.07 2.52 -1.70
CA GLY A 26 -1.12 3.02 -2.36
C GLY A 26 -2.00 1.90 -2.94
N PHE A 27 -1.42 0.87 -3.54
CA PHE A 27 -2.16 -0.32 -3.98
C PHE A 27 -2.77 -1.08 -2.81
N ALA A 28 -2.01 -1.24 -1.73
CA ALA A 28 -2.48 -1.91 -0.52
C ALA A 28 -3.69 -1.20 0.09
N ILE A 29 -3.61 0.12 0.31
CA ILE A 29 -4.70 0.91 0.88
C ILE A 29 -5.95 0.80 0.02
N ASN A 30 -5.81 0.91 -1.32
CA ASN A 30 -6.95 0.78 -2.23
C ASN A 30 -7.55 -0.64 -2.21
N SER A 31 -6.69 -1.68 -2.08
CA SER A 31 -7.14 -3.07 -1.98
C SER A 31 -7.81 -3.40 -0.65
N LEU A 32 -7.39 -2.78 0.44
CA LEU A 32 -7.93 -2.99 1.79
C LEU A 32 -9.21 -2.19 2.04
N SER A 33 -9.44 -1.13 1.28
CA SER A 33 -10.63 -0.28 1.42
C SER A 33 -11.90 -0.99 0.97
N GLN A 34 -13.02 -0.70 1.63
CA GLN A 34 -14.34 -1.17 1.20
C GLN A 34 -14.83 -0.42 -0.05
N GLY A 35 -15.83 -0.96 -0.71
CA GLY A 35 -16.38 -0.41 -1.96
C GLY A 35 -15.62 -0.89 -3.20
N ILE A 36 -15.64 -0.11 -4.27
CA ILE A 36 -15.02 -0.46 -5.55
C ILE A 36 -13.58 0.06 -5.57
N ALA A 37 -12.61 -0.85 -5.77
CA ALA A 37 -11.21 -0.46 -5.93
C ALA A 37 -10.92 -0.09 -7.38
N TYR A 38 -10.45 1.14 -7.59
CA TYR A 38 -10.00 1.62 -8.90
C TYR A 38 -8.49 1.74 -8.93
N PHE A 39 -7.88 1.15 -9.95
CA PHE A 39 -6.44 1.25 -10.19
C PHE A 39 -6.21 1.91 -11.55
N HIS A 40 -5.38 2.93 -11.55
CA HIS A 40 -5.00 3.60 -12.78
C HIS A 40 -4.05 2.73 -13.60
N ALA A 41 -4.46 2.40 -14.84
CA ALA A 41 -3.68 1.56 -15.74
C ALA A 41 -2.24 2.07 -15.93
N GLY A 42 -1.26 1.17 -15.84
CA GLY A 42 0.17 1.48 -15.88
C GLY A 42 0.76 1.87 -14.52
N GLY A 43 -0.05 2.08 -13.47
CA GLY A 43 0.43 2.31 -12.12
C GLY A 43 1.26 1.13 -11.62
N GLU A 44 0.83 -0.09 -11.90
CA GLU A 44 1.52 -1.35 -11.59
C GLU A 44 2.90 -1.46 -12.28
N LEU A 45 3.08 -0.77 -13.40
CA LEU A 45 4.33 -0.67 -14.16
C LEU A 45 5.15 0.58 -13.81
N MET A 46 4.78 1.29 -12.74
CA MET A 46 5.40 2.56 -12.34
C MET A 46 5.39 3.61 -13.45
N ARG A 47 4.39 3.57 -14.36
CA ARG A 47 4.28 4.52 -15.45
C ARG A 47 4.32 5.95 -14.96
N SER A 48 5.13 6.77 -15.59
CA SER A 48 5.19 8.20 -15.39
C SER A 48 4.66 8.96 -16.61
N LYS A 49 4.11 10.13 -16.37
CA LYS A 49 3.78 11.12 -17.40
C LYS A 49 4.81 12.26 -17.41
N SER A 50 6.04 11.97 -17.02
CA SER A 50 7.17 12.93 -16.99
C SER A 50 6.82 14.23 -16.26
N MET A 51 6.10 14.12 -15.12
CA MET A 51 5.60 15.21 -14.28
C MET A 51 4.48 16.07 -14.90
N ASP A 52 3.94 15.67 -16.06
CA ASP A 52 2.78 16.37 -16.61
C ASP A 52 1.60 16.37 -15.63
N ARG A 53 1.08 17.55 -15.32
CA ARG A 53 0.02 17.73 -14.32
C ARG A 53 -1.36 17.43 -14.88
N ASN A 54 -1.58 17.73 -16.15
CA ASN A 54 -2.87 17.60 -16.80
C ASN A 54 -2.68 17.05 -18.21
N SER A 55 -2.50 15.75 -18.30
CA SER A 55 -2.09 15.08 -19.54
C SER A 55 -3.26 14.71 -20.45
N PHE A 56 -4.48 15.21 -20.23
CA PHE A 56 -5.64 14.83 -21.04
C PHE A 56 -5.48 15.25 -22.50
N ASP A 57 -4.79 16.37 -22.75
CA ASP A 57 -4.52 16.94 -24.07
C ASP A 57 -3.02 17.02 -24.39
N SER A 58 -2.19 16.21 -23.74
CA SER A 58 -0.73 16.23 -23.95
C SER A 58 -0.26 15.23 -25.01
N GLY A 59 -1.19 14.53 -25.67
CA GLY A 59 -0.92 13.55 -26.70
C GLY A 59 -0.38 12.22 -26.18
N ASP A 60 -0.09 11.31 -27.13
CA ASP A 60 0.28 9.92 -26.82
C ASP A 60 1.64 9.79 -26.16
N TRP A 61 2.56 10.71 -26.42
CA TRP A 61 3.90 10.70 -25.85
C TRP A 61 3.88 10.64 -24.31
N PHE A 62 3.03 11.45 -23.66
CA PHE A 62 2.88 11.49 -22.22
C PHE A 62 1.86 10.48 -21.68
N ASN A 63 1.00 9.93 -22.54
CA ASN A 63 -0.09 9.04 -22.14
C ASN A 63 0.18 7.55 -22.40
N ARG A 64 1.21 7.21 -23.18
CA ARG A 64 1.55 5.83 -23.52
C ARG A 64 1.86 4.98 -22.28
N ILE A 65 1.56 3.68 -22.38
CA ILE A 65 1.95 2.66 -21.41
C ILE A 65 2.89 1.68 -22.13
N ASP A 66 4.06 1.46 -21.55
CA ASP A 66 4.96 0.39 -22.00
C ASP A 66 4.61 -0.92 -21.28
N TRP A 67 3.78 -1.71 -21.93
CA TRP A 67 3.34 -3.01 -21.39
C TRP A 67 4.45 -4.05 -21.28
N SER A 68 5.60 -3.82 -21.91
CA SER A 68 6.78 -4.68 -21.74
C SER A 68 7.43 -4.56 -20.36
N GLY A 69 7.10 -3.50 -19.60
CA GLY A 69 7.72 -3.22 -18.31
C GLY A 69 9.19 -2.81 -18.37
N LYS A 70 9.72 -2.49 -19.58
CA LYS A 70 11.11 -2.10 -19.77
C LYS A 70 11.34 -0.61 -19.55
N SER A 71 10.31 0.21 -19.72
CA SER A 71 10.38 1.65 -19.52
C SER A 71 9.22 2.19 -18.68
N HIS A 72 9.39 3.38 -18.13
CA HIS A 72 8.41 4.03 -17.24
C HIS A 72 8.10 5.48 -17.63
N ALA A 73 8.72 5.99 -18.70
CA ALA A 73 8.59 7.35 -19.25
C ALA A 73 8.96 8.51 -18.30
N PHE A 74 9.53 8.28 -17.10
CA PHE A 74 10.01 9.37 -16.25
C PHE A 74 11.28 9.99 -16.84
N GLY A 75 11.30 11.32 -17.00
CA GLY A 75 12.42 12.04 -17.58
C GLY A 75 12.55 11.86 -19.11
N SER A 76 11.46 11.48 -19.78
CA SER A 76 11.42 11.35 -21.25
C SER A 76 11.26 12.68 -21.99
N GLY A 77 11.10 13.78 -21.27
CA GLY A 77 10.97 15.14 -21.79
C GLY A 77 10.25 16.05 -20.81
N LEU A 78 10.28 17.36 -21.09
CA LEU A 78 9.47 18.34 -20.37
C LEU A 78 8.01 18.25 -20.85
N PRO A 79 7.05 18.33 -19.93
CA PRO A 79 5.64 18.35 -20.28
C PRO A 79 5.27 19.68 -20.99
N PRO A 80 4.10 19.74 -21.67
CA PRO A 80 3.68 20.94 -22.40
C PRO A 80 3.71 22.22 -21.58
N ALA A 81 4.31 23.29 -22.13
CA ALA A 81 4.53 24.55 -21.42
C ALA A 81 3.22 25.23 -21.00
N ALA A 82 2.15 25.09 -21.78
CA ALA A 82 0.86 25.73 -21.50
C ALA A 82 0.36 25.43 -20.08
N GLU A 83 0.48 24.18 -19.64
CA GLU A 83 0.01 23.72 -18.32
C GLU A 83 1.14 23.69 -17.28
N ASN A 84 2.40 23.50 -17.71
CA ASN A 84 3.49 23.13 -16.83
C ASN A 84 4.63 24.15 -16.79
N GLY A 85 4.67 25.12 -17.71
CA GLY A 85 5.81 26.01 -17.91
C GLY A 85 6.25 26.78 -16.65
N LYS A 86 5.29 27.21 -15.83
CA LYS A 86 5.56 27.91 -14.56
C LYS A 86 6.32 27.06 -13.54
N ASP A 87 6.28 25.74 -13.68
CA ASP A 87 6.87 24.78 -12.74
C ASP A 87 8.16 24.14 -13.26
N TYR A 88 8.62 24.51 -14.46
CA TYR A 88 9.83 23.94 -15.09
C TYR A 88 11.07 24.09 -14.20
N ALA A 89 11.23 25.19 -13.49
CA ALA A 89 12.36 25.38 -12.59
C ALA A 89 12.44 24.31 -11.49
N SER A 90 11.30 23.82 -11.00
CA SER A 90 11.23 22.75 -10.01
C SER A 90 11.25 21.35 -10.64
N MET A 91 10.76 21.22 -11.87
CA MET A 91 10.69 19.91 -12.57
C MET A 91 12.04 19.48 -13.15
N LEU A 92 12.81 20.39 -13.72
CA LEU A 92 14.09 20.09 -14.40
C LEU A 92 15.09 19.36 -13.50
N PRO A 93 15.36 19.79 -12.27
CA PRO A 93 16.29 19.09 -11.39
C PRO A 93 15.84 17.64 -11.11
N LEU A 94 14.54 17.43 -10.93
CA LEU A 94 13.97 16.11 -10.64
C LEU A 94 13.99 15.20 -11.87
N LEU A 95 13.62 15.71 -13.05
CA LEU A 95 13.62 14.93 -14.29
C LEU A 95 15.04 14.52 -14.70
N ASN A 96 16.03 15.33 -14.36
CA ASN A 96 17.44 15.05 -14.64
C ASN A 96 18.14 14.20 -13.58
N GLN A 97 17.48 13.90 -12.45
CA GLN A 97 18.06 13.13 -11.35
C GLN A 97 18.02 11.62 -11.63
N PRO A 98 19.16 10.96 -11.92
CA PRO A 98 19.18 9.51 -12.21
C PRO A 98 18.70 8.66 -11.03
N LEU A 99 18.99 9.08 -9.80
CA LEU A 99 18.65 8.35 -8.57
C LEU A 99 17.15 8.22 -8.32
N VAL A 100 16.34 9.04 -8.99
CA VAL A 100 14.88 8.95 -8.83
C VAL A 100 14.21 8.08 -9.90
N ARG A 101 14.96 7.59 -10.88
CA ARG A 101 14.43 6.79 -11.97
C ARG A 101 14.29 5.33 -11.55
N PRO A 102 13.09 4.73 -11.67
CA PRO A 102 12.93 3.31 -11.46
C PRO A 102 13.78 2.51 -12.44
N LYS A 103 14.31 1.38 -11.98
CA LYS A 103 14.98 0.39 -12.84
C LYS A 103 14.01 -0.74 -13.18
N PRO A 104 14.30 -1.59 -14.17
CA PRO A 104 13.43 -2.72 -14.53
C PRO A 104 13.08 -3.63 -13.37
N GLU A 105 14.01 -3.85 -12.42
CA GLU A 105 13.72 -4.63 -11.20
C GLU A 105 12.66 -3.98 -10.31
N HIS A 106 12.63 -2.64 -10.23
CA HIS A 106 11.58 -1.93 -9.46
C HIS A 106 10.21 -2.08 -10.13
N ILE A 107 10.17 -2.00 -11.47
CA ILE A 107 8.93 -2.21 -12.24
C ILE A 107 8.41 -3.62 -12.03
N ALA A 108 9.28 -4.63 -12.14
CA ALA A 108 8.91 -6.02 -11.93
C ALA A 108 8.41 -6.30 -10.50
N ARG A 109 9.02 -5.66 -9.49
CA ARG A 109 8.57 -5.76 -8.08
C ARG A 109 7.23 -5.06 -7.88
N SER A 110 7.03 -3.87 -8.48
CA SER A 110 5.76 -3.15 -8.44
C SER A 110 4.62 -4.01 -8.98
N LEU A 111 4.82 -4.60 -10.16
CA LEU A 111 3.82 -5.48 -10.79
C LEU A 111 3.49 -6.69 -9.91
N ARG A 112 4.51 -7.39 -9.38
CA ARG A 112 4.27 -8.53 -8.47
C ARG A 112 3.47 -8.13 -7.25
N SER A 113 3.86 -7.04 -6.58
CA SER A 113 3.16 -6.54 -5.40
C SER A 113 1.72 -6.13 -5.71
N PHE A 114 1.49 -5.49 -6.85
CA PHE A 114 0.15 -5.16 -7.33
C PHE A 114 -0.70 -6.42 -7.49
N LEU A 115 -0.19 -7.44 -8.19
CA LEU A 115 -0.89 -8.71 -8.42
C LEU A 115 -1.18 -9.43 -7.09
N ASP A 116 -0.28 -9.38 -6.12
CA ASP A 116 -0.52 -9.93 -4.79
C ASP A 116 -1.67 -9.22 -4.08
N TRP A 117 -1.73 -7.90 -4.09
CA TRP A 117 -2.82 -7.14 -3.48
C TRP A 117 -4.16 -7.34 -4.19
N VAL A 118 -4.18 -7.41 -5.52
CA VAL A 118 -5.39 -7.73 -6.29
C VAL A 118 -5.88 -9.15 -5.94
N HIS A 119 -4.96 -10.11 -5.84
CA HIS A 119 -5.30 -11.47 -5.45
C HIS A 119 -5.86 -11.54 -4.02
N ILE A 120 -5.20 -10.86 -3.06
CA ILE A 120 -5.66 -10.76 -1.67
C ILE A 120 -7.10 -10.23 -1.64
N ARG A 121 -7.34 -9.10 -2.31
CA ARG A 121 -8.69 -8.52 -2.37
C ARG A 121 -9.71 -9.46 -2.99
N ARG A 122 -9.33 -10.17 -4.06
CA ARG A 122 -10.23 -11.10 -4.76
C ARG A 122 -10.54 -12.34 -3.92
N SER A 123 -9.59 -12.85 -3.16
CA SER A 123 -9.74 -14.10 -2.39
C SER A 123 -10.40 -13.93 -1.04
N ILE A 124 -10.47 -12.71 -0.50
CA ILE A 124 -10.99 -12.41 0.85
C ILE A 124 -12.33 -11.65 0.73
N PRO A 125 -13.47 -12.31 1.01
CA PRO A 125 -14.80 -11.69 0.91
C PRO A 125 -14.96 -10.47 1.83
N GLU A 126 -14.35 -10.48 3.01
CA GLU A 126 -14.42 -9.41 4.01
C GLU A 126 -13.91 -8.06 3.48
N LEU A 127 -13.05 -8.06 2.46
CA LEU A 127 -12.59 -6.83 1.79
C LEU A 127 -13.61 -6.27 0.79
N ARG A 128 -14.73 -6.95 0.58
CA ARG A 128 -15.75 -6.59 -0.42
C ARG A 128 -17.16 -6.78 0.13
N LEU A 129 -17.41 -6.18 1.30
CA LEU A 129 -18.73 -6.25 1.93
C LEU A 129 -19.80 -5.58 1.06
N GLU A 130 -20.94 -6.22 0.90
CA GLU A 130 -21.94 -5.88 -0.11
C GLU A 130 -22.85 -4.69 0.27
N SER A 131 -22.85 -4.26 1.53
CA SER A 131 -23.72 -3.20 1.98
C SER A 131 -23.10 -2.34 3.07
N ALA A 132 -23.54 -1.08 3.18
CA ALA A 132 -23.12 -0.17 4.25
C ALA A 132 -23.42 -0.77 5.63
N LYS A 133 -24.55 -1.47 5.80
CA LYS A 133 -24.91 -2.16 7.05
C LYS A 133 -23.91 -3.25 7.41
N ALA A 134 -23.44 -4.03 6.42
CA ALA A 134 -22.41 -5.06 6.64
C ALA A 134 -21.09 -4.41 7.05
N VAL A 135 -20.68 -3.32 6.37
CA VAL A 135 -19.46 -2.58 6.71
C VAL A 135 -19.53 -2.07 8.16
N GLN A 136 -20.61 -1.39 8.53
CA GLN A 136 -20.79 -0.86 9.90
C GLN A 136 -20.80 -1.95 10.98
N LYS A 137 -21.34 -3.14 10.67
CA LYS A 137 -21.41 -4.26 11.60
C LYS A 137 -20.05 -4.98 11.76
N GLN A 138 -19.31 -5.19 10.67
CA GLN A 138 -18.16 -6.10 10.63
C GLN A 138 -16.82 -5.38 10.71
N LEU A 139 -16.68 -4.18 10.11
CA LEU A 139 -15.43 -3.41 10.12
C LEU A 139 -15.34 -2.57 11.39
N LYS A 140 -14.24 -2.73 12.12
CA LYS A 140 -13.90 -1.91 13.29
C LYS A 140 -12.48 -1.39 13.15
N PHE A 141 -12.31 -0.09 13.26
CA PHE A 141 -10.99 0.48 13.53
C PHE A 141 -10.60 0.19 14.96
N LEU A 142 -9.34 -0.13 15.17
CA LEU A 142 -8.82 -0.57 16.46
C LEU A 142 -7.96 0.54 17.08
N ASP A 143 -8.19 0.79 18.37
CA ASP A 143 -7.30 1.64 19.16
C ASP A 143 -5.98 0.92 19.42
N PHE A 144 -4.89 1.69 19.44
CA PHE A 144 -3.56 1.19 19.72
C PHE A 144 -2.66 2.23 20.40
N ASP A 145 -1.69 1.74 21.15
CA ASP A 145 -0.63 2.54 21.75
C ASP A 145 0.65 2.40 20.90
N ILE A 146 1.33 3.49 20.59
CA ILE A 146 2.64 3.47 19.93
C ILE A 146 3.70 3.31 21.01
N LEU A 147 4.50 2.24 20.90
CA LEU A 147 5.52 1.92 21.88
C LEU A 147 6.84 2.63 21.60
N GLY A 148 7.49 3.14 22.67
CA GLY A 148 8.79 3.81 22.57
C GLY A 148 8.70 5.30 22.22
N GLN A 149 7.50 5.85 22.11
CA GLN A 149 7.30 7.29 22.01
C GLN A 149 6.69 7.81 23.31
N THR A 150 7.34 8.79 23.91
CA THR A 150 6.68 9.62 24.93
C THR A 150 5.49 10.29 24.27
N GLN A 151 4.30 10.15 24.87
CA GLN A 151 3.09 10.82 24.39
C GLN A 151 3.36 12.30 24.20
N ARG A 152 3.69 12.69 22.97
CA ARG A 152 3.63 14.08 22.54
C ARG A 152 2.29 14.25 21.85
N ALA A 153 1.64 15.37 22.16
CA ALA A 153 0.42 15.81 21.52
C ALA A 153 0.47 15.55 20.01
N PHE A 154 -0.64 15.14 19.43
CA PHE A 154 -0.80 14.92 18.00
C PHE A 154 -0.18 16.08 17.22
N ASP A 155 0.94 15.83 16.58
CA ASP A 155 1.59 16.77 15.68
C ASP A 155 1.25 16.37 14.24
N PRO A 156 0.38 17.12 13.55
CA PRO A 156 -0.02 16.80 12.19
C PRO A 156 1.15 16.76 11.19
N SER A 157 2.24 17.49 11.48
CA SER A 157 3.44 17.49 10.63
C SER A 157 4.30 16.23 10.81
N LYS A 158 4.07 15.50 11.91
CA LYS A 158 4.70 14.22 12.26
C LYS A 158 3.68 13.11 12.32
N SER A 159 2.47 13.33 11.78
CA SER A 159 1.40 12.37 11.82
C SER A 159 1.87 11.05 11.19
N GLN A 160 2.11 10.10 12.06
CA GLN A 160 2.37 8.74 11.66
C GLN A 160 1.05 8.23 11.11
N LEU A 161 0.98 8.05 9.80
CA LEU A 161 -0.18 7.46 9.16
C LEU A 161 -0.24 5.98 9.54
N LEU A 162 -0.79 5.70 10.72
CA LEU A 162 -1.01 4.36 11.22
C LEU A 162 -2.49 4.07 11.22
N ILE A 163 -2.85 2.93 10.67
CA ILE A 163 -4.21 2.42 10.69
C ILE A 163 -4.16 0.99 11.20
N ALA A 164 -5.03 0.64 12.12
CA ALA A 164 -5.30 -0.73 12.53
C ALA A 164 -6.80 -0.98 12.43
N ALA A 165 -7.19 -2.08 11.80
CA ALA A 165 -8.58 -2.45 11.67
C ALA A 165 -8.76 -3.97 11.69
N HIS A 166 -9.97 -4.38 12.08
CA HIS A 166 -10.41 -5.77 12.06
C HIS A 166 -11.76 -5.86 11.33
N ILE A 167 -11.90 -6.86 10.48
CA ILE A 167 -13.17 -7.18 9.83
C ILE A 167 -13.57 -8.59 10.27
N ALA A 168 -14.68 -8.70 10.96
CA ALA A 168 -15.20 -9.98 11.42
C ALA A 168 -15.69 -10.81 10.22
N ALA A 169 -15.34 -12.10 10.18
CA ALA A 169 -15.89 -13.02 9.20
C ALA A 169 -17.39 -13.22 9.41
N ASN A 170 -18.15 -13.19 8.32
CA ASN A 170 -19.54 -13.60 8.36
C ASN A 170 -19.63 -15.08 7.99
N ARG A 171 -19.92 -15.93 8.95
CA ARG A 171 -20.02 -17.39 8.77
C ARG A 171 -21.08 -17.80 7.74
N ASP A 172 -22.11 -16.97 7.58
CA ASP A 172 -23.21 -17.25 6.65
C ASP A 172 -22.79 -17.03 5.18
N ASN A 173 -21.86 -16.12 4.90
CA ASN A 173 -21.40 -15.82 3.52
C ASN A 173 -20.35 -16.81 2.98
N HIS A 174 -19.70 -17.59 3.83
CA HIS A 174 -18.69 -18.55 3.37
C HIS A 174 -19.29 -19.73 2.57
N GLN A 175 -20.59 -19.98 2.69
CA GLN A 175 -21.25 -21.08 1.97
C GLN A 175 -21.69 -20.72 0.54
N THR A 176 -21.86 -19.44 0.20
CA THR A 176 -22.51 -19.03 -1.04
C THR A 176 -21.57 -18.61 -2.17
N HIS A 177 -20.32 -18.22 -1.91
CA HIS A 177 -19.44 -17.62 -2.92
C HIS A 177 -18.16 -18.39 -3.26
N SER A 178 -17.90 -19.52 -2.63
CA SER A 178 -16.67 -20.28 -2.85
C SER A 178 -16.91 -21.53 -3.69
N LYS A 179 -17.02 -21.37 -5.03
CA LYS A 179 -16.69 -22.48 -5.96
C LYS A 179 -15.18 -22.71 -6.10
N ALA A 180 -14.34 -21.85 -5.55
CA ALA A 180 -12.92 -22.09 -5.38
C ALA A 180 -12.71 -22.61 -3.97
N LYS A 181 -12.55 -23.93 -3.79
CA LYS A 181 -11.88 -24.52 -2.66
C LYS A 181 -10.44 -23.97 -2.61
N LEU A 182 -10.27 -22.73 -2.16
CA LEU A 182 -9.01 -22.38 -1.52
C LEU A 182 -9.07 -23.03 -0.14
N ASP A 183 -7.98 -23.67 0.26
CA ASP A 183 -7.74 -24.14 1.63
C ASP A 183 -7.74 -22.95 2.58
N SER A 184 -8.90 -22.33 2.81
CA SER A 184 -9.07 -21.26 3.76
C SER A 184 -9.20 -21.90 5.13
N PRO A 185 -8.19 -21.77 6.00
CA PRO A 185 -8.36 -22.18 7.38
C PRO A 185 -9.56 -21.41 7.95
N THR A 186 -10.32 -22.05 8.80
CA THR A 186 -11.36 -21.40 9.59
C THR A 186 -10.73 -20.24 10.35
N TYR A 187 -11.22 -19.01 10.13
CA TYR A 187 -10.77 -17.81 10.82
C TYR A 187 -11.97 -17.00 11.28
N ARG A 188 -11.79 -16.25 12.37
CA ARG A 188 -12.82 -15.36 12.95
C ARG A 188 -12.98 -14.06 12.18
N GLY A 189 -11.97 -13.69 11.42
CA GLY A 189 -11.91 -12.46 10.67
C GLY A 189 -10.51 -12.18 10.15
N ILE A 190 -10.35 -11.01 9.60
CA ILE A 190 -9.06 -10.49 9.16
C ILE A 190 -8.70 -9.25 9.96
N ALA A 191 -7.41 -9.09 10.25
CA ALA A 191 -6.88 -7.85 10.81
C ALA A 191 -5.89 -7.24 9.81
N PHE A 192 -5.99 -5.95 9.54
CA PHE A 192 -5.02 -5.27 8.68
C PHE A 192 -4.47 -4.02 9.35
N MET A 193 -3.20 -3.75 9.08
CA MET A 193 -2.49 -2.60 9.60
C MET A 193 -1.74 -1.91 8.47
N VAL A 194 -1.73 -0.59 8.52
CA VAL A 194 -1.03 0.27 7.56
C VAL A 194 -0.07 1.15 8.33
N ASN A 195 1.17 1.19 7.90
CA ASN A 195 2.18 2.12 8.38
C ASN A 195 2.65 3.00 7.20
N GLY A 196 2.18 4.24 7.14
CA GLY A 196 2.61 5.22 6.15
C GLY A 196 3.84 6.03 6.58
N SER A 197 4.34 5.82 7.79
CA SER A 197 5.54 6.52 8.27
C SER A 197 6.82 5.98 7.65
N PHE A 198 7.90 6.78 7.76
CA PHE A 198 9.22 6.39 7.26
C PHE A 198 10.04 5.58 8.28
N GLU A 199 9.41 5.17 9.38
CA GLU A 199 10.04 4.39 10.44
C GLU A 199 9.24 3.13 10.72
N THR A 200 9.93 2.06 11.14
CA THR A 200 9.28 0.88 11.68
C THR A 200 8.59 1.24 12.99
N GLN A 201 7.33 0.85 13.10
CA GLN A 201 6.49 1.14 14.26
C GLN A 201 6.23 -0.13 15.08
N ARG A 202 6.21 0.03 16.38
CA ARG A 202 5.73 -0.99 17.31
C ARG A 202 4.49 -0.48 17.99
N ILE A 203 3.39 -1.16 17.78
CA ILE A 203 2.09 -0.77 18.36
C ILE A 203 1.55 -1.87 19.26
N ARG A 204 0.83 -1.48 20.32
CA ARG A 204 0.07 -2.41 21.16
C ARG A 204 -1.41 -2.26 20.82
N ILE A 205 -2.04 -3.38 20.46
CA ILE A 205 -3.46 -3.47 20.11
C ILE A 205 -4.13 -4.38 21.13
N ASN A 206 -4.70 -3.77 22.18
CA ASN A 206 -5.30 -4.52 23.29
C ASN A 206 -6.48 -5.40 22.84
N ALA A 207 -7.24 -4.97 21.85
CA ALA A 207 -8.35 -5.73 21.28
C ALA A 207 -7.95 -7.05 20.61
N LEU A 208 -6.67 -7.18 20.21
CA LEU A 208 -6.13 -8.39 19.59
C LEU A 208 -5.21 -9.20 20.51
N LYS A 209 -5.01 -8.74 21.76
CA LYS A 209 -4.18 -9.46 22.72
C LYS A 209 -4.71 -10.89 22.97
N GLY A 210 -3.80 -11.86 22.97
CA GLY A 210 -4.13 -13.27 23.10
C GLY A 210 -4.58 -13.96 21.81
N ARG A 211 -4.78 -13.23 20.70
CA ARG A 211 -5.25 -13.80 19.44
C ARG A 211 -4.10 -14.37 18.61
N THR A 212 -4.39 -15.43 17.87
CA THR A 212 -3.45 -16.06 16.93
C THR A 212 -3.58 -15.39 15.56
N LEU A 213 -2.70 -14.42 15.26
CA LEU A 213 -2.67 -13.77 13.96
C LEU A 213 -1.65 -14.44 13.04
N SER A 214 -2.09 -14.81 11.84
CA SER A 214 -1.25 -15.41 10.80
C SER A 214 -1.14 -14.47 9.61
N LEU A 215 0.06 -13.96 9.32
CA LEU A 215 0.29 -13.09 8.16
C LEU A 215 -0.13 -13.81 6.87
N HIS A 216 -0.80 -13.09 5.98
CA HIS A 216 -1.25 -13.64 4.70
C HIS A 216 -0.07 -14.22 3.90
N PRO A 217 -0.19 -15.45 3.34
CA PRO A 217 0.93 -16.16 2.71
C PRO A 217 1.66 -15.35 1.62
N ARG A 218 0.93 -14.61 0.78
CA ARG A 218 1.53 -13.77 -0.25
C ARG A 218 2.39 -12.64 0.33
N LEU A 219 1.93 -11.98 1.39
CA LEU A 219 2.71 -10.94 2.07
C LEU A 219 3.92 -11.53 2.78
N LYS A 220 3.81 -12.75 3.30
CA LYS A 220 4.96 -13.47 3.88
C LYS A 220 6.02 -13.78 2.83
N ALA A 221 5.62 -14.23 1.65
CA ALA A 221 6.53 -14.50 0.53
C ALA A 221 7.17 -13.23 -0.01
N SER A 222 6.40 -12.14 -0.15
CA SER A 222 6.90 -10.84 -0.58
C SER A 222 7.92 -10.27 0.40
N ALA A 223 7.64 -10.29 1.70
CA ALA A 223 8.57 -9.84 2.74
C ALA A 223 9.87 -10.66 2.78
N ALA A 224 9.82 -11.94 2.42
CA ALA A 224 11.01 -12.79 2.35
C ALA A 224 11.92 -12.46 1.16
N SER A 225 11.37 -11.87 0.09
CA SER A 225 12.10 -11.51 -1.13
C SER A 225 12.68 -10.09 -1.12
N GLU A 226 12.41 -9.29 -0.08
CA GLU A 226 12.96 -7.94 0.06
C GLU A 226 14.33 -7.96 0.74
N PRO A 227 15.42 -7.57 0.04
CA PRO A 227 16.78 -7.81 0.54
C PRO A 227 17.26 -6.87 1.64
N ARG A 228 16.53 -5.83 2.02
CA ARG A 228 17.09 -4.71 2.80
C ARG A 228 16.31 -4.27 4.03
N ASP A 229 15.21 -4.91 4.38
CA ASP A 229 14.54 -4.60 5.65
C ASP A 229 14.95 -5.60 6.72
N THR A 230 15.74 -5.13 7.66
CA THR A 230 16.03 -5.84 8.92
C THR A 230 14.78 -5.99 9.78
N ASP A 231 13.76 -5.15 9.53
CA ASP A 231 12.52 -5.12 10.27
C ASP A 231 11.46 -5.97 9.60
N ARG A 232 11.32 -7.19 10.07
CA ARG A 232 10.23 -8.07 9.63
C ARG A 232 8.98 -7.85 10.48
N PRO A 233 7.77 -7.97 9.89
CA PRO A 233 6.55 -7.95 10.67
C PRO A 233 6.58 -9.06 11.73
N ALA A 234 6.28 -8.71 12.98
CA ALA A 234 6.28 -9.64 14.09
C ALA A 234 5.10 -9.39 15.02
N TRP A 235 4.35 -10.45 15.36
CA TRP A 235 3.22 -10.41 16.25
C TRP A 235 3.54 -11.15 17.57
N ASP A 236 3.47 -10.42 18.68
CA ASP A 236 3.54 -10.99 20.03
C ASP A 236 2.11 -11.07 20.61
N ALA A 237 1.50 -12.24 20.50
CA ALA A 237 0.13 -12.45 20.95
C ALA A 237 -0.04 -12.23 22.46
N LYS A 238 0.95 -12.61 23.29
CA LYS A 238 0.87 -12.47 24.75
C LYS A 238 0.79 -11.01 25.18
N ARG A 239 1.54 -10.15 24.52
CA ARG A 239 1.58 -8.72 24.80
C ARG A 239 0.62 -7.89 23.96
N GLY A 240 0.07 -8.45 22.87
CA GLY A 240 -0.74 -7.75 21.90
C GLY A 240 0.09 -6.72 21.09
N VAL A 241 1.38 -7.00 20.89
CA VAL A 241 2.31 -6.06 20.24
C VAL A 241 2.63 -6.49 18.82
N LEU A 242 2.50 -5.56 17.89
CA LEU A 242 2.86 -5.74 16.49
C LEU A 242 4.00 -4.81 16.10
N THR A 243 4.99 -5.37 15.41
CA THR A 243 6.02 -4.62 14.67
C THR A 243 5.57 -4.47 13.23
N ILE A 244 5.46 -3.23 12.75
CA ILE A 244 5.04 -2.90 11.38
C ILE A 244 6.19 -2.18 10.69
N PRO A 245 6.77 -2.75 9.62
CA PRO A 245 7.81 -2.09 8.85
C PRO A 245 7.35 -0.73 8.29
N ARG A 246 8.30 0.15 8.05
CA ARG A 246 8.03 1.46 7.41
C ARG A 246 7.35 1.30 6.06
N GLN A 247 6.45 2.23 5.74
CA GLN A 247 5.75 2.30 4.45
C GLN A 247 5.22 0.93 3.98
N SER A 248 4.49 0.25 4.87
CA SER A 248 3.97 -1.08 4.61
C SER A 248 2.53 -1.25 5.04
N ALA A 249 1.86 -2.21 4.42
CA ALA A 249 0.56 -2.69 4.84
C ALA A 249 0.63 -4.21 5.08
N LEU A 250 0.01 -4.66 6.16
CA LEU A 250 -0.02 -6.04 6.59
C LEU A 250 -1.46 -6.51 6.69
N LEU A 251 -1.73 -7.75 6.30
CA LEU A 251 -3.01 -8.40 6.49
C LEU A 251 -2.79 -9.77 7.13
N PHE A 252 -3.51 -10.00 8.21
CA PHE A 252 -3.47 -11.24 8.98
C PHE A 252 -4.82 -11.93 8.98
N PHE A 253 -4.81 -13.25 8.97
CA PHE A 253 -5.95 -14.06 9.36
C PHE A 253 -5.96 -14.18 10.89
N ASP A 254 -7.10 -13.84 11.52
CA ASP A 254 -7.36 -14.03 12.95
C ASP A 254 -7.92 -15.44 13.14
N LYS A 255 -7.05 -16.39 13.50
CA LYS A 255 -7.39 -17.80 13.62
C LYS A 255 -8.11 -18.11 14.93
N ASP A 256 -8.96 -19.13 14.89
CA ASP A 256 -9.62 -19.69 16.08
C ASP A 256 -8.61 -20.27 17.07
#